data_922d578005d4df982eaf7495423dc36d
#
_entry.id   922d578005d4df982eaf7495423dc36d
#
_cell.length_a   1.000
_cell.length_b   1.000
_cell.length_c   1.000
_cell.angle_alpha   90.00
_cell.angle_beta   90.00
_cell.angle_gamma   90.00
#
_symmetry.space_group_name_H-M   'P 1'
#
loop_
_entity.id
_entity.type
_entity.pdbx_description
1 polymer ?
#
loop_
_entity_poly.entity_id
_entity_poly.type
_entity_poly.pdbx_seq_one_letter_code
_entity_poly.pdbx_strand_id
1 'polypeptide(L)'
;MTFVSLSSPMPPEYRAPITVMIVDDQRATRMGLSLIINRADDLKVVAEAAHGQDALDRLAERIQERRPLPDVILMDVRMPVLNGIDATARITQLYPSIRTLVLTTYDQDEFAFGALSA
;
A
#
# COMPACT_ATOMS: atom_id res chain seq x y z
N MET A 1 -5.82 -9.37 -37.54
CA MET A 1 -6.03 -9.22 -36.09
C MET A 1 -4.91 -8.38 -35.52
N THR A 2 -5.28 -7.33 -34.84
CA THR A 2 -4.26 -6.53 -34.18
C THR A 2 -3.84 -7.26 -32.91
N PHE A 3 -2.59 -7.63 -32.82
CA PHE A 3 -2.06 -8.24 -31.65
C PHE A 3 -1.73 -7.15 -30.64
N VAL A 4 -2.42 -7.17 -29.50
CA VAL A 4 -2.13 -6.23 -28.44
C VAL A 4 -0.98 -6.81 -27.61
N SER A 5 0.15 -6.13 -27.64
CA SER A 5 1.29 -6.55 -26.81
C SER A 5 0.95 -6.38 -25.34
N LEU A 6 1.32 -7.37 -24.53
CA LEU A 6 1.14 -7.27 -23.07
C LEU A 6 1.97 -6.15 -22.45
N SER A 7 2.98 -5.67 -23.16
CA SER A 7 3.78 -4.54 -22.74
C SER A 7 3.18 -3.19 -23.10
N SER A 8 2.16 -3.17 -23.97
CA SER A 8 1.48 -1.93 -24.37
C SER A 8 0.45 -1.55 -23.31
N PRO A 9 0.50 -0.33 -22.78
CA PRO A 9 -0.50 0.09 -21.81
C PRO A 9 -1.86 0.23 -22.47
N MET A 10 -2.91 -0.16 -21.78
CA MET A 10 -4.26 0.12 -22.21
C MET A 10 -4.54 1.62 -22.16
N PRO A 11 -5.42 2.16 -23.01
CA PRO A 11 -5.87 3.53 -22.85
C PRO A 11 -6.41 3.77 -21.44
N PRO A 12 -6.20 4.96 -20.88
CA PRO A 12 -6.61 5.24 -19.48
C PRO A 12 -8.06 4.92 -19.19
N GLU A 13 -8.96 5.15 -20.13
CA GLU A 13 -10.40 4.90 -19.96
C GLU A 13 -10.75 3.43 -19.81
N TYR A 14 -9.86 2.52 -20.17
CA TYR A 14 -10.07 1.07 -20.06
C TYR A 14 -9.27 0.42 -18.96
N ARG A 15 -8.46 1.18 -18.22
CA ARG A 15 -7.65 0.63 -17.15
C ARG A 15 -8.46 0.56 -15.86
N ALA A 16 -8.37 -0.57 -15.17
CA ALA A 16 -8.82 -0.63 -13.80
C ALA A 16 -7.91 0.25 -12.94
N PRO A 17 -8.45 0.96 -11.92
CA PRO A 17 -7.60 1.72 -11.02
C PRO A 17 -6.64 0.82 -10.25
N ILE A 18 -5.48 1.37 -9.93
CA ILE A 18 -4.53 0.73 -9.03
C ILE A 18 -5.14 0.77 -7.63
N THR A 19 -5.23 -0.37 -6.98
CA THR A 19 -5.83 -0.47 -5.66
C THR A 19 -4.77 -0.31 -4.58
N VAL A 20 -5.11 0.45 -3.55
CA VAL A 20 -4.18 0.85 -2.51
C VAL A 20 -4.72 0.49 -1.12
N MET A 21 -3.85 -0.06 -0.28
CA MET A 21 -4.09 -0.21 1.14
C MET A 21 -3.21 0.77 1.89
N ILE A 22 -3.77 1.46 2.86
CA ILE A 22 -3.04 2.43 3.68
C ILE A 22 -2.85 1.85 5.08
N VAL A 23 -1.60 1.82 5.55
CA VAL A 23 -1.27 1.32 6.89
C VAL A 23 -0.55 2.41 7.67
N ASP A 24 -1.22 2.96 8.67
CA ASP A 24 -0.73 4.06 9.49
C ASP A 24 -1.49 4.04 10.81
N ASP A 25 -0.81 4.25 11.93
CA ASP A 25 -1.43 4.22 13.24
C ASP A 25 -2.27 5.47 13.55
N GLN A 26 -2.12 6.53 12.76
CA GLN A 26 -2.88 7.76 12.95
C GLN A 26 -4.08 7.82 12.01
N ARG A 27 -5.26 7.81 12.59
CA ARG A 27 -6.51 7.83 11.82
C ARG A 27 -6.60 9.07 10.91
N ALA A 28 -6.21 10.23 11.41
CA ALA A 28 -6.27 11.46 10.64
C ALA A 28 -5.37 11.39 9.40
N THR A 29 -4.19 10.79 9.53
CA THR A 29 -3.28 10.61 8.40
C THR A 29 -3.89 9.66 7.37
N ARG A 30 -4.46 8.54 7.81
CA ARG A 30 -5.15 7.61 6.89
C ARG A 30 -6.28 8.30 6.14
N MET A 31 -7.09 9.08 6.85
CA MET A 31 -8.21 9.81 6.23
C MET A 31 -7.72 10.81 5.19
N GLY A 32 -6.67 11.56 5.52
CA GLY A 32 -6.10 12.54 4.60
C GLY A 32 -5.52 11.89 3.35
N LEU A 33 -4.77 10.83 3.52
CA LEU A 33 -4.21 10.08 2.39
C LEU A 33 -5.31 9.46 1.53
N SER A 34 -6.35 8.91 2.15
CA SER A 34 -7.47 8.34 1.41
C SER A 34 -8.17 9.38 0.54
N LEU A 35 -8.39 10.59 1.07
CA LEU A 35 -9.00 11.67 0.31
C LEU A 35 -8.15 12.07 -0.89
N ILE A 36 -6.85 12.18 -0.69
CA ILE A 36 -5.93 12.57 -1.76
C ILE A 36 -5.88 11.50 -2.84
N ILE A 37 -5.71 10.24 -2.44
CA ILE A 37 -5.58 9.12 -3.37
C ILE A 37 -6.88 8.92 -4.16
N ASN A 38 -8.03 8.98 -3.48
CA ASN A 38 -9.31 8.76 -4.15
C ASN A 38 -9.72 9.88 -5.10
N ARG A 39 -9.02 11.02 -5.09
CA ARG A 39 -9.23 12.07 -6.07
C ARG A 39 -8.62 11.73 -7.43
N ALA A 40 -7.63 10.88 -7.45
CA ALA A 40 -7.02 10.44 -8.70
C ALA A 40 -7.89 9.37 -9.34
N ASP A 41 -8.17 9.51 -10.64
CA ASP A 41 -9.06 8.58 -11.35
C ASP A 41 -8.43 7.19 -11.50
N ASP A 42 -7.12 7.09 -11.43
CA ASP A 42 -6.37 5.86 -11.64
C ASP A 42 -5.96 5.17 -10.33
N LEU A 43 -6.38 5.69 -9.19
CA LEU A 43 -6.07 5.13 -7.87
C LEU A 43 -7.35 4.95 -7.05
N LYS A 44 -7.38 3.91 -6.23
CA LYS A 44 -8.52 3.65 -5.37
C LYS A 44 -8.07 3.03 -4.06
N VAL A 45 -8.44 3.63 -2.93
CA VAL A 45 -8.19 3.04 -1.62
C VAL A 45 -9.23 1.95 -1.38
N VAL A 46 -8.78 0.73 -1.15
CA VAL A 46 -9.67 -0.42 -0.93
C VAL A 46 -9.59 -0.97 0.48
N ALA A 47 -8.58 -0.59 1.25
CA ALA A 47 -8.42 -1.07 2.62
C ALA A 47 -7.55 -0.11 3.43
N GLU A 48 -7.73 -0.15 4.74
CA GLU A 48 -6.91 0.59 5.71
C GLU A 48 -6.59 -0.31 6.88
N ALA A 49 -5.44 -0.09 7.48
CA ALA A 49 -5.04 -0.79 8.69
C ALA A 49 -4.30 0.17 9.61
N ALA A 50 -4.38 -0.09 10.91
CA ALA A 50 -3.80 0.78 11.92
C ALA A 50 -2.34 0.43 12.25
N HIS A 51 -1.92 -0.78 11.95
CA HIS A 51 -0.54 -1.24 12.20
C HIS A 51 -0.25 -2.49 11.37
N GLY A 52 0.98 -2.97 11.46
CA GLY A 52 1.43 -4.08 10.63
C GLY A 52 0.65 -5.38 10.82
N GLN A 53 0.33 -5.74 12.06
CA GLN A 53 -0.45 -6.94 12.31
C GLN A 53 -1.87 -6.81 11.76
N ASP A 54 -2.49 -5.66 11.94
CA ASP A 54 -3.81 -5.38 11.36
C ASP A 54 -3.79 -5.49 9.85
N ALA A 55 -2.70 -5.01 9.21
CA ALA A 55 -2.53 -5.15 7.77
C ALA A 55 -2.50 -6.62 7.35
N LEU A 56 -1.74 -7.45 8.05
CA LEU A 56 -1.69 -8.88 7.77
C LEU A 56 -3.06 -9.55 7.94
N ASP A 57 -3.78 -9.19 8.99
CA ASP A 57 -5.12 -9.71 9.26
C ASP A 57 -6.10 -9.32 8.14
N ARG A 58 -6.05 -8.07 7.69
CA ARG A 58 -6.90 -7.59 6.61
C ARG A 58 -6.62 -8.30 5.31
N LEU A 59 -5.36 -8.57 5.00
CA LEU A 59 -4.98 -9.30 3.80
C LEU A 59 -5.49 -10.75 3.86
N ALA A 60 -5.35 -11.39 5.00
CA ALA A 60 -5.86 -12.76 5.19
C ALA A 60 -7.38 -12.81 5.03
N GLU A 61 -8.11 -11.84 5.58
CA GLU A 61 -9.55 -11.73 5.41
C GLU A 61 -9.96 -11.63 3.94
N ARG A 62 -9.24 -10.80 3.17
CA ARG A 62 -9.53 -10.66 1.74
C ARG A 62 -9.36 -11.97 1.00
N ILE A 63 -8.33 -12.74 1.32
CA ILE A 63 -8.13 -14.07 0.74
C ILE A 63 -9.30 -14.99 1.08
N GLN A 64 -9.73 -15.04 2.35
CA GLN A 64 -10.85 -15.85 2.78
C GLN A 64 -12.16 -15.47 2.09
N GLU A 65 -12.36 -14.18 1.90
CA GLU A 65 -13.58 -13.66 1.26
C GLU A 65 -13.50 -13.67 -0.27
N ARG A 66 -12.41 -14.18 -0.83
CA ARG A 66 -12.17 -14.22 -2.28
C ARG A 66 -12.21 -12.84 -2.92
N ARG A 67 -11.74 -11.83 -2.17
CA ARG A 67 -11.60 -10.45 -2.66
C ARG A 67 -10.18 -10.25 -3.15
N PRO A 68 -9.97 -9.44 -4.19
CA PRO A 68 -8.62 -9.21 -4.70
C PRO A 68 -7.74 -8.52 -3.66
N LEU A 69 -6.46 -8.88 -3.67
CA LEU A 69 -5.46 -8.20 -2.86
C LEU A 69 -5.22 -6.79 -3.42
N PRO A 70 -4.84 -5.82 -2.58
CA PRO A 70 -4.45 -4.52 -3.10
C PRO A 70 -3.19 -4.65 -3.97
N ASP A 71 -3.06 -3.76 -4.94
CA ASP A 71 -1.86 -3.72 -5.79
C ASP A 71 -0.67 -3.13 -5.04
N VAL A 72 -0.93 -2.12 -4.21
CA VAL A 72 0.10 -1.36 -3.50
C VAL A 72 -0.33 -1.16 -2.06
N ILE A 73 0.65 -1.22 -1.15
CA ILE A 73 0.46 -0.84 0.24
C ILE A 73 1.34 0.38 0.53
N LEU A 74 0.73 1.42 1.10
CA LEU A 74 1.46 2.54 1.67
C LEU A 74 1.66 2.25 3.16
N MET A 75 2.91 2.05 3.57
CA MET A 75 3.25 1.56 4.89
C MET A 75 3.98 2.63 5.68
N ASP A 76 3.43 3.02 6.83
CA ASP A 76 4.16 3.85 7.79
C ASP A 76 5.22 3.01 8.49
N VAL A 77 6.41 3.57 8.66
CA VAL A 77 7.52 2.89 9.33
C VAL A 77 7.30 2.83 10.84
N ARG A 78 6.66 3.84 11.41
CA ARG A 78 6.53 4.01 12.86
C ARG A 78 5.19 3.55 13.37
N MET A 79 5.11 2.26 13.65
CA MET A 79 3.89 1.69 14.20
C MET A 79 4.21 0.87 15.44
N PRO A 80 3.34 0.92 16.47
CA PRO A 80 3.68 0.36 17.78
C PRO A 80 3.66 -1.17 17.87
N VAL A 81 2.84 -1.86 17.09
CA VAL A 81 2.63 -3.31 17.26
C VAL A 81 3.57 -4.11 16.38
N LEU A 82 3.56 -3.85 15.11
CA LEU A 82 4.48 -4.46 14.14
C LEU A 82 4.92 -3.33 13.23
N ASN A 83 6.20 -2.98 13.27
CA ASN A 83 6.70 -1.83 12.54
C ASN A 83 6.63 -2.07 11.03
N GLY A 84 6.70 -0.97 10.28
CA GLY A 84 6.52 -1.02 8.83
C GLY A 84 7.55 -1.88 8.11
N ILE A 85 8.77 -1.95 8.62
CA ILE A 85 9.84 -2.74 8.01
C ILE A 85 9.55 -4.23 8.18
N ASP A 86 9.21 -4.66 9.40
CA ASP A 86 8.90 -6.07 9.68
C ASP A 86 7.62 -6.50 8.97
N ALA A 87 6.61 -5.64 8.96
CA ALA A 87 5.35 -5.92 8.25
C ALA A 87 5.61 -6.06 6.75
N THR A 88 6.42 -5.19 6.17
CA THR A 88 6.77 -5.25 4.75
C THR A 88 7.47 -6.57 4.42
N ALA A 89 8.40 -7.00 5.28
CA ALA A 89 9.10 -8.27 5.06
C ALA A 89 8.12 -9.45 5.04
N ARG A 90 7.19 -9.50 5.97
CA ARG A 90 6.18 -10.56 6.03
C ARG A 90 5.24 -10.52 4.83
N ILE A 91 4.78 -9.34 4.45
CA ILE A 91 3.88 -9.16 3.31
C ILE A 91 4.58 -9.59 2.03
N THR A 92 5.82 -9.19 1.83
CA THR A 92 6.60 -9.58 0.65
C THR A 92 6.75 -11.09 0.56
N GLN A 93 6.96 -11.74 1.69
CA GLN A 93 7.10 -13.19 1.75
C GLN A 93 5.78 -13.91 1.44
N LEU A 94 4.68 -13.44 2.04
CA LEU A 94 3.37 -14.10 1.91
C LEU A 94 2.63 -13.71 0.64
N TYR A 95 2.78 -12.46 0.20
CA TYR A 95 2.02 -11.90 -0.91
C TYR A 95 2.96 -11.17 -1.87
N PRO A 96 3.78 -11.89 -2.64
CA PRO A 96 4.80 -11.27 -3.47
C PRO A 96 4.25 -10.40 -4.61
N SER A 97 2.95 -10.51 -4.92
CA SER A 97 2.33 -9.65 -5.94
C SER A 97 2.08 -8.22 -5.46
N ILE A 98 2.10 -7.99 -4.16
CA ILE A 98 1.83 -6.67 -3.60
C ILE A 98 3.13 -5.86 -3.53
N ARG A 99 3.08 -4.63 -4.04
CA ARG A 99 4.19 -3.69 -3.90
C ARG A 99 3.98 -2.84 -2.67
N THR A 100 5.00 -2.73 -1.83
CA THR A 100 4.92 -1.93 -0.61
C THR A 100 5.82 -0.72 -0.73
N LEU A 101 5.24 0.47 -0.50
CA LEU A 101 5.97 1.72 -0.40
C LEU A 101 6.00 2.12 1.06
N VAL A 102 7.19 2.23 1.61
CA VAL A 102 7.39 2.60 3.00
C VAL A 102 7.52 4.11 3.09
N LEU A 103 6.68 4.73 3.92
CA LEU A 103 6.66 6.17 4.08
C LEU A 103 7.36 6.56 5.38
N THR A 104 8.12 7.65 5.30
CA THR A 104 8.71 8.29 6.47
C THR A 104 8.16 9.71 6.58
N THR A 105 7.96 10.19 7.80
CA THR A 105 7.48 11.56 8.01
C THR A 105 8.64 12.50 8.28
N TYR A 106 8.38 13.80 8.05
CA TYR A 106 9.39 14.83 8.27
C TYR A 106 9.80 14.99 9.73
N ASP A 107 8.98 14.56 10.65
CA ASP A 107 9.28 14.64 12.07
C ASP A 107 10.45 13.74 12.46
N GLN A 108 11.03 13.06 11.51
CA GLN A 108 12.10 12.10 11.74
C GLN A 108 13.23 12.29 10.74
N ASP A 109 13.71 13.50 10.67
CA ASP A 109 14.76 13.85 9.74
C ASP A 109 15.98 12.92 9.85
N GLU A 110 16.40 12.61 11.07
CA GLU A 110 17.53 11.70 11.29
C GLU A 110 17.26 10.33 10.73
N PHE A 111 16.06 9.83 10.92
CA PHE A 111 15.67 8.53 10.40
C PHE A 111 15.64 8.55 8.87
N ALA A 112 15.07 9.59 8.29
CA ALA A 112 14.99 9.74 6.83
C ALA A 112 16.39 9.86 6.23
N PHE A 113 17.29 10.63 6.84
CA PHE A 113 18.67 10.73 6.39
C PHE A 113 19.41 9.41 6.52
N GLY A 114 19.19 8.69 7.59
CA GLY A 114 19.76 7.37 7.76
C GLY A 114 19.37 6.41 6.65
N ALA A 115 18.09 6.40 6.28
CA ALA A 115 17.58 5.57 5.20
C ALA A 115 18.16 5.98 3.85
N LEU A 116 18.31 7.28 3.60
CA LEU A 116 18.88 7.79 2.35
C LEU A 116 20.38 7.56 2.26
N SER A 117 21.06 7.52 3.40
CA SER A 117 22.51 7.33 3.45
C SER A 117 22.91 5.87 3.38
N ALA A 118 21.98 5.00 3.65
CA ALA A 118 22.24 3.58 3.60
C ALA A 118 22.22 3.06 2.16
#